data_38f6c5c178c7b15fae6ad7bc52bf8a94
#
_entry.id   38f6c5c178c7b15fae6ad7bc52bf8a94
#
_cell.length_a   1.000
_cell.length_b   1.000
_cell.length_c   1.000
_cell.angle_alpha   90.00
_cell.angle_beta   90.00
_cell.angle_gamma   90.00
#
_symmetry.space_group_name_H-M   'P 1'
#
loop_
_entity.id
_entity.type
_entity.pdbx_description
1 polymer ?
#
loop_
_entity_poly.entity_id
_entity_poly.type
_entity_poly.pdbx_seq_one_letter_code
_entity_poly.pdbx_strand_id
1 'polypeptide(L)'
;MKLKTVSLLALSMAFPFSMPSLAQGPGSQEGWNLSVGGGLLFAPSYLGDDAYQLSAVPNIQVTYGDDFFASVRGGVGYNAIKKGVWRAGPIAAYDFGRDEDGGGPFVIAGDDTDDLDGLGDVDGTIEVGGFLEYDTRPLNARIEIRQGLNGHEGLIGELSMRTGARLVVADQPVVIRVGPDVTLVDDGYNDTFFGVDAGQSAASGLDAFDADGGLLSYGLGSTVVVPFNDHVAAVTFLSYRRLAGDAADSSLVEERGSPDQVTAGFFLSYTF
;
A
#
# COMPACT_ATOMS: atom_id res chain seq x y z
N MET A 1 35.18 -5.42 12.65
CA MET A 1 33.83 -5.81 13.06
C MET A 1 32.90 -4.77 12.43
N LYS A 2 32.42 -5.07 11.19
CA LYS A 2 31.52 -4.17 10.46
C LYS A 2 30.12 -4.38 11.05
N LEU A 3 29.53 -3.33 11.63
CA LEU A 3 28.11 -3.33 11.95
C LEU A 3 27.38 -3.49 10.62
N LYS A 4 26.65 -4.59 10.46
CA LYS A 4 25.66 -4.71 9.41
C LYS A 4 24.54 -3.75 9.76
N THR A 5 24.37 -2.73 8.96
CA THR A 5 23.20 -1.86 8.99
C THR A 5 22.00 -2.77 8.69
N VAL A 6 21.10 -2.88 9.64
CA VAL A 6 19.83 -3.60 9.43
C VAL A 6 18.99 -2.68 8.57
N SER A 7 19.00 -2.91 7.27
CA SER A 7 18.08 -2.26 6.34
C SER A 7 16.66 -2.74 6.68
N LEU A 8 15.81 -1.83 7.12
CA LEU A 8 14.37 -2.08 7.25
C LEU A 8 13.80 -2.04 5.84
N LEU A 9 13.35 -3.17 5.36
CA LEU A 9 13.10 -3.41 3.95
C LEU A 9 11.67 -3.22 3.50
N ALA A 10 11.63 -2.70 2.33
CA ALA A 10 10.71 -2.73 1.20
C ALA A 10 9.40 -3.48 1.40
N LEU A 11 8.38 -2.79 1.81
CA LEU A 11 7.00 -3.12 1.54
C LEU A 11 6.38 -1.88 0.87
N SER A 12 6.87 -1.53 -0.31
CA SER A 12 6.33 -0.48 -1.15
C SER A 12 5.02 -0.93 -1.79
N MET A 13 4.03 -1.19 -0.94
CA MET A 13 2.65 -1.28 -1.38
C MET A 13 1.87 -0.32 -0.51
N ALA A 14 1.89 0.94 -0.90
CA ALA A 14 0.89 1.89 -0.47
C ALA A 14 -0.47 1.40 -0.98
N PHE A 15 -1.03 0.43 -0.28
CA PHE A 15 -2.46 0.19 -0.40
C PHE A 15 -3.14 1.30 0.37
N PRO A 16 -3.93 2.16 -0.27
CA PRO A 16 -4.80 3.08 0.45
C PRO A 16 -5.96 2.29 1.06
N PHE A 17 -5.64 1.27 1.83
CA PHE A 17 -6.60 0.66 2.71
C PHE A 17 -6.65 1.51 3.98
N SER A 18 -7.42 2.58 3.95
CA SER A 18 -8.01 3.09 5.18
C SER A 18 -8.79 1.91 5.77
N MET A 19 -8.14 1.16 6.67
CA MET A 19 -8.86 0.15 7.43
C MET A 19 -9.97 0.89 8.16
N PRO A 20 -11.24 0.47 8.01
CA PRO A 20 -12.26 1.02 8.87
C PRO A 20 -11.80 0.79 10.31
N SER A 21 -11.73 1.85 11.09
CA SER A 21 -11.63 1.72 12.53
C SER A 21 -12.71 0.73 12.96
N LEU A 22 -12.30 -0.40 13.53
CA LEU A 22 -13.22 -1.42 14.03
C LEU A 22 -14.09 -0.88 15.17
N ALA A 23 -13.65 0.22 15.79
CA ALA A 23 -14.35 0.92 16.86
C ALA A 23 -15.51 1.81 16.41
N GLN A 24 -15.79 1.94 15.11
CA GLN A 24 -16.97 2.71 14.67
C GLN A 24 -18.26 1.85 14.68
N GLY A 25 -18.67 1.44 15.87
CA GLY A 25 -20.08 1.40 16.21
C GLY A 25 -20.67 2.82 16.16
N PRO A 26 -22.01 3.01 16.18
CA PRO A 26 -22.65 4.33 16.15
C PRO A 26 -22.38 5.07 17.48
N GLY A 27 -21.25 5.75 17.53
CA GLY A 27 -20.77 6.57 18.65
C GLY A 27 -19.28 6.80 18.44
N SER A 28 -18.91 8.02 18.00
CA SER A 28 -17.51 8.48 18.03
C SER A 28 -16.98 8.28 19.46
N GLN A 29 -16.06 7.34 19.64
CA GLN A 29 -15.31 7.29 20.90
C GLN A 29 -14.46 8.54 20.97
N GLU A 30 -14.78 9.44 21.87
CA GLU A 30 -13.93 10.59 22.20
C GLU A 30 -12.65 10.03 22.83
N GLY A 31 -11.50 10.27 22.21
CA GLY A 31 -10.20 9.90 22.76
C GLY A 31 -9.33 9.06 21.82
N TRP A 32 -8.23 8.58 22.39
CA TRP A 32 -7.28 7.72 21.70
C TRP A 32 -7.81 6.29 21.60
N ASN A 33 -7.61 5.70 20.44
CA ASN A 33 -7.88 4.31 20.17
C ASN A 33 -6.62 3.69 19.56
N LEU A 34 -6.15 2.61 20.14
CA LEU A 34 -4.97 1.86 19.69
C LEU A 34 -5.40 0.45 19.28
N SER A 35 -5.08 0.07 18.07
CA SER A 35 -5.21 -1.31 17.59
C SER A 35 -3.83 -1.88 17.28
N VAL A 36 -3.53 -3.05 17.81
CA VAL A 36 -2.28 -3.76 17.59
C VAL A 36 -2.58 -5.17 17.15
N GLY A 37 -1.80 -5.66 16.20
CA GLY A 37 -1.98 -6.99 15.68
C GLY A 37 -0.84 -7.41 14.77
N GLY A 38 -1.08 -8.46 14.03
CA GLY A 38 -0.16 -8.96 13.01
C GLY A 38 -0.90 -9.84 12.02
N GLY A 39 -0.23 -10.16 10.95
CA GLY A 39 -0.82 -10.96 9.91
C GLY A 39 0.17 -11.44 8.88
N LEU A 40 -0.38 -12.12 7.89
CA LEU A 40 0.32 -12.61 6.73
C LEU A 40 -0.03 -11.77 5.52
N LEU A 41 0.96 -11.46 4.72
CA LEU A 41 0.83 -10.74 3.46
C LEU A 41 1.47 -11.59 2.35
N PHE A 42 0.69 -11.90 1.33
CA PHE A 42 1.14 -12.53 0.10
C PHE A 42 1.12 -11.46 -1.00
N ALA A 43 2.26 -11.21 -1.60
CA ALA A 43 2.45 -10.14 -2.58
C ALA A 43 3.63 -10.46 -3.51
N PRO A 44 3.72 -9.82 -4.69
CA PRO A 44 4.93 -9.86 -5.48
C PRO A 44 6.14 -9.37 -4.68
N SER A 45 7.35 -9.84 -5.01
CA SER A 45 8.57 -9.49 -4.28
C SER A 45 8.91 -8.01 -4.44
N TYR A 46 8.68 -7.46 -5.64
CA TYR A 46 8.67 -6.02 -5.95
C TYR A 46 7.49 -5.69 -6.87
N LEU A 47 7.23 -4.41 -7.08
CA LEU A 47 6.15 -3.97 -7.96
C LEU A 47 6.52 -4.25 -9.43
N GLY A 48 5.79 -5.18 -10.05
CA GLY A 48 6.06 -5.68 -11.40
C GLY A 48 6.67 -7.08 -11.44
N ASP A 49 7.00 -7.67 -10.30
CA ASP A 49 7.53 -9.04 -10.22
C ASP A 49 6.45 -10.09 -10.54
N ASP A 50 6.86 -11.21 -11.12
CA ASP A 50 6.03 -12.41 -11.27
C ASP A 50 6.26 -13.44 -10.16
N ALA A 51 7.33 -13.30 -9.37
CA ALA A 51 7.58 -14.06 -8.17
C ALA A 51 6.84 -13.47 -6.95
N TYR A 52 6.41 -14.34 -6.03
CA TYR A 52 5.59 -13.97 -4.88
C TYR A 52 6.23 -14.36 -3.57
N GLN A 53 6.08 -13.49 -2.59
CA GLN A 53 6.58 -13.68 -1.23
C GLN A 53 5.44 -13.70 -0.21
N LEU A 54 5.63 -14.47 0.86
CA LEU A 54 4.81 -14.45 2.05
C LEU A 54 5.57 -13.75 3.18
N SER A 55 4.99 -12.69 3.70
CA SER A 55 5.56 -11.90 4.79
C SER A 55 4.70 -11.94 6.04
N ALA A 56 5.34 -11.99 7.22
CA ALA A 56 4.67 -11.81 8.50
C ALA A 56 4.83 -10.35 8.95
N VAL A 57 3.77 -9.57 8.87
CA VAL A 57 3.84 -8.12 9.07
C VAL A 57 3.06 -7.66 10.30
N PRO A 58 3.59 -6.68 11.07
CA PRO A 58 2.84 -6.07 12.15
C PRO A 58 1.71 -5.20 11.61
N ASN A 59 0.62 -5.09 12.38
CA ASN A 59 -0.46 -4.15 12.13
C ASN A 59 -0.64 -3.28 13.37
N ILE A 60 -0.32 -2.00 13.23
CA ILE A 60 -0.47 -1.02 14.28
C ILE A 60 -1.28 0.14 13.71
N GLN A 61 -2.35 0.50 14.41
CA GLN A 61 -3.19 1.64 14.05
C GLN A 61 -3.50 2.46 15.30
N VAL A 62 -3.40 3.77 15.17
CA VAL A 62 -3.75 4.74 16.20
C VAL A 62 -4.74 5.73 15.63
N THR A 63 -5.81 6.03 16.34
CA THR A 63 -6.74 7.10 15.97
C THR A 63 -7.06 7.98 17.18
N TYR A 64 -7.42 9.23 16.95
CA TYR A 64 -7.96 10.13 17.96
C TYR A 64 -9.28 10.70 17.46
N GLY A 65 -10.36 10.17 17.98
CA GLY A 65 -11.69 10.48 17.49
C GLY A 65 -11.78 10.34 15.96
N ASP A 66 -12.37 11.35 15.33
CA ASP A 66 -12.42 11.49 13.87
C ASP A 66 -11.36 12.47 13.32
N ASP A 67 -10.42 12.91 14.13
CA ASP A 67 -9.46 13.95 13.75
C ASP A 67 -8.17 13.39 13.21
N PHE A 68 -7.58 12.44 13.90
CA PHE A 68 -6.24 11.93 13.61
C PHE A 68 -6.26 10.43 13.35
N PHE A 69 -5.46 10.00 12.42
CA PHE A 69 -5.21 8.59 12.14
C PHE A 69 -3.73 8.36 11.82
N ALA A 70 -3.22 7.23 12.26
CA ALA A 70 -1.90 6.74 11.90
C ALA A 70 -1.92 5.23 11.79
N SER A 71 -1.27 4.68 10.78
CA SER A 71 -1.06 3.24 10.64
C SER A 71 0.21 2.96 9.85
N VAL A 72 0.79 1.77 10.06
CA VAL A 72 2.02 1.36 9.35
C VAL A 72 1.83 1.40 7.83
N ARG A 73 0.65 1.05 7.33
CA ARG A 73 0.37 0.98 5.89
C ARG A 73 -0.33 2.19 5.29
N GLY A 74 -1.09 2.92 6.09
CA GLY A 74 -1.88 4.06 5.61
C GLY A 74 -1.26 5.41 5.94
N GLY A 75 -0.04 5.44 6.48
CA GLY A 75 0.62 6.66 6.88
C GLY A 75 -0.04 7.35 8.08
N VAL A 76 0.24 8.63 8.21
CA VAL A 76 -0.22 9.51 9.29
C VAL A 76 -1.00 10.66 8.66
N GLY A 77 -2.24 10.89 9.10
CA GLY A 77 -3.06 11.95 8.56
C GLY A 77 -3.94 12.65 9.60
N TYR A 78 -4.43 13.81 9.20
CA TYR A 78 -5.29 14.64 10.04
C TYR A 78 -6.48 15.17 9.23
N ASN A 79 -7.71 14.95 9.71
CA ASN A 79 -8.94 15.44 9.12
C ASN A 79 -9.16 16.93 9.44
N ALA A 80 -8.41 17.82 8.75
CA ALA A 80 -8.46 19.27 8.96
C ALA A 80 -9.82 19.86 8.57
N ILE A 81 -10.49 19.28 7.59
CA ILE A 81 -11.81 19.67 7.12
C ILE A 81 -12.76 18.50 7.31
N LYS A 82 -13.83 18.71 8.09
CA LYS A 82 -14.92 17.76 8.31
C LYS A 82 -16.24 18.49 8.06
N LYS A 83 -16.85 18.27 6.91
CA LYS A 83 -18.09 18.94 6.53
C LYS A 83 -19.09 17.95 5.92
N GLY A 84 -20.02 17.50 6.72
CA GLY A 84 -21.01 16.50 6.30
C GLY A 84 -20.34 15.18 5.90
N VAL A 85 -20.40 14.86 4.63
CA VAL A 85 -19.84 13.64 4.05
C VAL A 85 -18.39 13.81 3.57
N TRP A 86 -17.86 15.01 3.66
CA TRP A 86 -16.52 15.36 3.17
C TRP A 86 -15.52 15.42 4.32
N ARG A 87 -14.35 14.81 4.10
CA ARG A 87 -13.16 14.93 4.91
C ARG A 87 -11.99 15.31 4.03
N ALA A 88 -11.10 16.17 4.50
CA ALA A 88 -9.87 16.50 3.79
C ALA A 88 -8.79 16.92 4.78
N GLY A 89 -7.54 16.71 4.42
CA GLY A 89 -6.43 17.12 5.25
C GLY A 89 -5.08 16.68 4.74
N PRO A 90 -4.03 17.00 5.50
CA PRO A 90 -2.68 16.56 5.21
C PRO A 90 -2.51 15.06 5.50
N ILE A 91 -1.58 14.46 4.78
CA ILE A 91 -1.11 13.09 4.99
C ILE A 91 0.39 13.01 4.80
N ALA A 92 1.03 12.16 5.57
CA ALA A 92 2.40 11.73 5.36
C ALA A 92 2.44 10.19 5.35
N ALA A 93 3.18 9.62 4.43
CA ALA A 93 3.38 8.19 4.29
C ALA A 93 4.88 7.87 4.20
N TYR A 94 5.22 6.62 4.31
CA TYR A 94 6.57 6.14 4.10
C TYR A 94 6.54 5.02 3.08
N ASP A 95 7.20 5.25 1.95
CA ASP A 95 7.54 4.22 0.98
C ASP A 95 8.87 3.59 1.41
N PHE A 96 8.93 2.27 1.45
CA PHE A 96 10.10 1.56 1.95
C PHE A 96 11.21 1.42 0.89
N GLY A 97 10.94 1.85 -0.34
CA GLY A 97 11.88 1.70 -1.45
C GLY A 97 11.94 0.27 -1.99
N ARG A 98 13.04 -0.06 -2.64
CA ARG A 98 13.30 -1.37 -3.23
C ARG A 98 14.76 -1.75 -3.02
N ASP A 99 15.01 -2.96 -2.58
CA ASP A 99 16.34 -3.53 -2.38
C ASP A 99 16.69 -4.43 -3.57
N GLU A 100 17.90 -4.28 -4.11
CA GLU A 100 18.39 -5.06 -5.23
C GLU A 100 18.41 -6.58 -4.94
N ASP A 101 18.68 -6.95 -3.69
CA ASP A 101 18.69 -8.36 -3.26
C ASP A 101 17.27 -8.98 -3.16
N GLY A 102 16.22 -8.21 -3.40
CA GLY A 102 14.81 -8.67 -3.42
C GLY A 102 14.25 -9.19 -2.09
N GLY A 103 15.02 -9.18 -1.02
CA GLY A 103 14.65 -9.69 0.29
C GLY A 103 14.02 -8.67 1.20
N GLY A 104 13.26 -9.08 2.22
CA GLY A 104 12.64 -8.20 3.20
C GLY A 104 12.69 -8.74 4.63
N PRO A 105 12.75 -7.87 5.68
CA PRO A 105 12.88 -8.31 7.07
C PRO A 105 11.67 -9.10 7.57
N PHE A 106 10.55 -9.03 6.87
CA PHE A 106 9.30 -9.69 7.22
C PHE A 106 8.99 -10.89 6.33
N VAL A 107 9.82 -11.19 5.33
CA VAL A 107 9.65 -12.36 4.44
C VAL A 107 9.90 -13.64 5.25
N ILE A 108 8.97 -14.57 5.18
CA ILE A 108 9.03 -15.86 5.87
C ILE A 108 9.02 -17.05 4.90
N ALA A 109 8.57 -16.82 3.66
CA ALA A 109 8.60 -17.80 2.59
C ALA A 109 8.39 -17.11 1.23
N GLY A 110 8.89 -17.70 0.18
CA GLY A 110 8.84 -17.24 -1.20
C GLY A 110 10.18 -17.50 -1.87
N ASP A 111 10.24 -17.21 -3.14
CA ASP A 111 11.47 -17.30 -3.89
C ASP A 111 12.26 -15.99 -3.74
N ASP A 112 13.57 -16.10 -3.51
CA ASP A 112 14.47 -14.97 -3.69
C ASP A 112 14.50 -14.65 -5.18
N THR A 113 14.45 -13.36 -5.53
CA THR A 113 14.53 -12.94 -6.93
C THR A 113 15.88 -12.31 -7.18
N ASP A 114 16.55 -12.71 -8.27
CA ASP A 114 17.75 -12.08 -8.81
C ASP A 114 17.39 -11.08 -9.93
N ASP A 115 16.11 -10.81 -10.14
CA ASP A 115 15.60 -9.99 -11.26
C ASP A 115 16.02 -8.53 -11.18
N LEU A 116 16.31 -8.06 -9.98
CA LEU A 116 16.76 -6.70 -9.72
C LEU A 116 18.27 -6.52 -9.77
N ASP A 117 19.06 -7.61 -9.95
CA ASP A 117 20.50 -7.55 -10.01
C ASP A 117 21.00 -6.58 -11.08
N GLY A 118 21.84 -5.62 -10.68
CA GLY A 118 22.40 -4.58 -11.54
C GLY A 118 21.52 -3.32 -11.67
N LEU A 119 20.35 -3.27 -11.04
CA LEU A 119 19.49 -2.09 -11.02
C LEU A 119 19.72 -1.17 -9.81
N GLY A 120 20.34 -1.72 -8.74
CA GLY A 120 20.61 -1.00 -7.50
C GLY A 120 19.38 -0.80 -6.62
N ASP A 121 19.66 -0.30 -5.41
CA ASP A 121 18.65 -0.02 -4.40
C ASP A 121 17.88 1.28 -4.69
N VAL A 122 16.62 1.31 -4.33
CA VAL A 122 15.82 2.53 -4.22
C VAL A 122 15.61 2.83 -2.73
N ASP A 123 16.15 3.94 -2.27
CA ASP A 123 16.05 4.35 -0.86
C ASP A 123 14.60 4.57 -0.42
N GLY A 124 14.32 4.25 0.85
CA GLY A 124 13.02 4.55 1.44
C GLY A 124 12.69 6.03 1.43
N THR A 125 11.44 6.38 1.11
CA THR A 125 10.97 7.73 0.84
C THR A 125 9.93 8.18 1.86
N ILE A 126 10.10 9.40 2.39
CA ILE A 126 9.01 10.10 3.08
C ILE A 126 8.18 10.84 2.03
N GLU A 127 6.90 10.51 1.98
CA GLU A 127 5.93 11.15 1.10
C GLU A 127 5.03 12.08 1.93
N VAL A 128 4.80 13.29 1.44
CA VAL A 128 3.90 14.26 2.07
C VAL A 128 2.88 14.78 1.08
N GLY A 129 1.67 15.00 1.55
CA GLY A 129 0.62 15.42 0.64
C GLY A 129 -0.70 15.73 1.32
N GLY A 130 -1.77 15.52 0.58
CA GLY A 130 -3.12 15.74 1.05
C GLY A 130 -4.10 14.73 0.49
N PHE A 131 -5.24 14.63 1.17
CA PHE A 131 -6.33 13.78 0.72
C PHE A 131 -7.67 14.53 0.76
N LEU A 132 -8.59 14.06 -0.07
CA LEU A 132 -9.99 14.41 -0.07
C LEU A 132 -10.81 13.11 -0.06
N GLU A 133 -11.70 12.97 0.90
CA GLU A 133 -12.57 11.80 1.06
C GLU A 133 -14.03 12.22 1.04
N TYR A 134 -14.83 11.46 0.32
CA TYR A 134 -16.28 11.52 0.28
C TYR A 134 -16.85 10.22 0.85
N ASP A 135 -17.51 10.28 2.00
CA ASP A 135 -18.04 9.11 2.70
C ASP A 135 -19.57 9.23 2.88
N THR A 136 -20.27 8.52 2.01
CA THR A 136 -21.72 8.26 2.15
C THR A 136 -21.91 6.76 2.22
N ARG A 137 -22.61 6.29 3.21
CA ARG A 137 -22.91 4.85 3.26
C ARG A 137 -23.95 4.48 2.19
N PRO A 138 -23.63 3.54 1.24
CA PRO A 138 -22.54 2.56 1.29
C PRO A 138 -21.27 2.95 0.51
N LEU A 139 -21.20 4.16 -0.07
CA LEU A 139 -20.09 4.57 -0.95
C LEU A 139 -19.05 5.40 -0.18
N ASN A 140 -17.78 5.03 -0.33
CA ASN A 140 -16.63 5.83 0.04
C ASN A 140 -15.77 6.06 -1.21
N ALA A 141 -15.33 7.30 -1.44
CA ALA A 141 -14.40 7.66 -2.49
C ALA A 141 -13.28 8.53 -1.89
N ARG A 142 -12.04 8.28 -2.26
CA ARG A 142 -10.87 9.01 -1.76
C ARG A 142 -9.91 9.33 -2.90
N ILE A 143 -9.44 10.55 -2.91
CA ILE A 143 -8.33 11.02 -3.73
C ILE A 143 -7.21 11.39 -2.77
N GLU A 144 -5.99 10.98 -3.12
CA GLU A 144 -4.79 11.28 -2.37
C GLU A 144 -3.68 11.69 -3.32
N ILE A 145 -2.93 12.73 -2.99
CA ILE A 145 -1.79 13.19 -3.77
C ILE A 145 -0.63 13.36 -2.79
N ARG A 146 0.50 12.72 -3.08
CA ARG A 146 1.72 12.76 -2.26
C ARG A 146 2.92 13.05 -3.13
N GLN A 147 3.88 13.76 -2.57
CA GLN A 147 5.20 14.06 -3.13
C GLN A 147 6.28 13.40 -2.28
N GLY A 148 7.13 12.61 -2.90
CA GLY A 148 8.34 12.07 -2.29
C GLY A 148 9.36 13.18 -2.02
N LEU A 149 9.95 13.19 -0.83
CA LEU A 149 10.94 14.19 -0.43
C LEU A 149 12.38 13.71 -0.58
N ASN A 150 12.57 12.43 -0.71
CA ASN A 150 13.85 11.73 -0.90
C ASN A 150 13.56 10.39 -1.58
N GLY A 151 14.59 9.61 -1.90
CA GLY A 151 14.41 8.35 -2.64
C GLY A 151 13.87 8.63 -4.04
N HIS A 152 12.60 8.32 -4.30
CA HIS A 152 12.03 8.49 -5.64
C HIS A 152 11.70 9.93 -6.05
N GLU A 153 11.65 10.89 -5.13
CA GLU A 153 11.33 12.31 -5.38
C GLU A 153 10.12 12.59 -6.31
N GLY A 154 9.32 11.58 -6.61
CA GLY A 154 8.21 11.62 -7.55
C GLY A 154 6.88 12.00 -6.91
N LEU A 155 5.91 12.37 -7.77
CA LEU A 155 4.52 12.67 -7.39
C LEU A 155 3.64 11.44 -7.64
N ILE A 156 2.81 11.10 -6.64
CA ILE A 156 1.85 9.99 -6.71
C ILE A 156 0.45 10.53 -6.49
N GLY A 157 -0.46 10.16 -7.36
CA GLY A 157 -1.89 10.41 -7.24
C GLY A 157 -2.67 9.10 -7.17
N GLU A 158 -3.46 8.91 -6.12
CA GLU A 158 -4.30 7.73 -5.94
C GLU A 158 -5.77 8.09 -5.91
N LEU A 159 -6.57 7.36 -6.65
CA LEU A 159 -8.03 7.43 -6.62
C LEU A 159 -8.57 6.06 -6.24
N SER A 160 -9.38 6.00 -5.20
CA SER A 160 -10.06 4.79 -4.81
C SER A 160 -11.55 5.02 -4.58
N MET A 161 -12.35 4.03 -4.93
CA MET A 161 -13.78 4.00 -4.62
C MET A 161 -14.09 2.66 -3.96
N ARG A 162 -14.89 2.67 -2.91
CA ARG A 162 -15.30 1.45 -2.21
C ARG A 162 -16.79 1.51 -1.92
N THR A 163 -17.47 0.42 -2.20
CA THR A 163 -18.83 0.18 -1.75
C THR A 163 -18.88 -1.08 -0.90
N GLY A 164 -19.89 -1.21 -0.07
CA GLY A 164 -19.94 -2.39 0.78
C GLY A 164 -21.24 -2.61 1.49
N ALA A 165 -21.31 -3.74 2.16
CA ALA A 165 -22.46 -4.17 2.93
C ALA A 165 -22.01 -4.77 4.27
N ARG A 166 -22.90 -4.65 5.26
CA ARG A 166 -22.82 -5.42 6.49
C ARG A 166 -23.82 -6.59 6.41
N LEU A 167 -23.30 -7.77 6.57
CA LEU A 167 -24.03 -9.03 6.54
C LEU A 167 -23.96 -9.70 7.91
N VAL A 168 -24.84 -10.66 8.15
CA VAL A 168 -24.73 -11.58 9.30
C VAL A 168 -24.56 -12.98 8.73
N VAL A 169 -23.44 -13.62 9.06
CA VAL A 169 -23.10 -14.99 8.61
C VAL A 169 -22.84 -15.83 9.86
N ALA A 170 -23.64 -16.87 10.07
CA ALA A 170 -23.57 -17.73 11.26
C ALA A 170 -23.53 -16.92 12.58
N ASP A 171 -24.45 -15.97 12.72
CA ASP A 171 -24.61 -15.04 13.86
C ASP A 171 -23.43 -14.07 14.08
N GLN A 172 -22.48 -14.02 13.15
CA GLN A 172 -21.35 -13.08 13.20
C GLN A 172 -21.60 -11.92 12.21
N PRO A 173 -21.39 -10.67 12.64
CA PRO A 173 -21.40 -9.54 11.72
C PRO A 173 -20.18 -9.60 10.81
N VAL A 174 -20.38 -9.44 9.52
CA VAL A 174 -19.34 -9.41 8.50
C VAL A 174 -19.49 -8.12 7.69
N VAL A 175 -18.42 -7.36 7.58
CA VAL A 175 -18.38 -6.16 6.72
C VAL A 175 -17.55 -6.48 5.48
N ILE A 176 -18.17 -6.34 4.32
CA ILE A 176 -17.49 -6.54 3.04
C ILE A 176 -17.42 -5.19 2.33
N ARG A 177 -16.27 -4.85 1.78
CA ARG A 177 -16.06 -3.69 0.92
C ARG A 177 -15.35 -4.12 -0.35
N VAL A 178 -15.73 -3.54 -1.47
CA VAL A 178 -15.12 -3.81 -2.78
C VAL A 178 -15.14 -2.56 -3.63
N GLY A 179 -14.17 -2.39 -4.48
CA GLY A 179 -14.19 -1.33 -5.47
C GLY A 179 -12.86 -1.08 -6.15
N PRO A 180 -12.89 -0.27 -7.22
CA PRO A 180 -11.73 0.04 -8.04
C PRO A 180 -10.75 0.98 -7.37
N ASP A 181 -9.51 0.92 -7.83
CA ASP A 181 -8.43 1.87 -7.57
C ASP A 181 -7.64 2.18 -8.84
N VAL A 182 -7.07 3.36 -8.90
CA VAL A 182 -6.23 3.87 -9.99
C VAL A 182 -5.09 4.63 -9.35
N THR A 183 -3.87 4.41 -9.84
CA THR A 183 -2.67 5.14 -9.43
C THR A 183 -2.06 5.83 -10.64
N LEU A 184 -1.76 7.11 -10.48
CA LEU A 184 -1.07 7.96 -11.45
C LEU A 184 0.25 8.42 -10.82
N VAL A 185 1.29 8.52 -11.61
CA VAL A 185 2.61 8.97 -11.16
C VAL A 185 3.23 9.93 -12.16
N ASP A 186 4.20 10.71 -11.71
CA ASP A 186 5.06 11.48 -12.60
C ASP A 186 6.30 10.68 -13.05
N ASP A 187 7.10 11.30 -13.91
CA ASP A 187 8.33 10.73 -14.46
C ASP A 187 9.31 10.34 -13.36
N GLY A 188 9.45 11.19 -12.31
CA GLY A 188 10.39 10.95 -11.22
C GLY A 188 10.11 9.65 -10.45
N TYR A 189 8.83 9.34 -10.21
CA TYR A 189 8.45 8.06 -9.60
C TYR A 189 8.67 6.91 -10.57
N ASN A 190 8.15 7.06 -11.81
CA ASN A 190 8.11 5.95 -12.75
C ASN A 190 9.52 5.53 -13.20
N ASP A 191 10.38 6.51 -13.49
CA ASP A 191 11.77 6.26 -13.87
C ASP A 191 12.59 5.63 -12.73
N THR A 192 12.35 6.04 -11.47
CA THR A 192 13.03 5.47 -10.30
C THR A 192 12.74 3.97 -10.13
N PHE A 193 11.50 3.52 -10.38
CA PHE A 193 11.12 2.13 -10.14
C PHE A 193 11.14 1.25 -11.39
N PHE A 194 10.96 1.83 -12.57
CA PHE A 194 10.80 1.11 -13.83
C PHE A 194 11.77 1.55 -14.93
N GLY A 195 12.50 2.65 -14.74
CA GLY A 195 13.57 3.08 -15.62
C GLY A 195 14.77 2.13 -15.55
N VAL A 196 15.49 2.02 -16.66
CA VAL A 196 16.77 1.29 -16.78
C VAL A 196 17.77 2.16 -17.50
N ASP A 197 18.69 2.79 -16.78
CA ASP A 197 19.73 3.62 -17.38
C ASP A 197 20.82 2.78 -18.10
N ALA A 198 21.71 3.42 -18.84
CA ALA A 198 22.75 2.74 -19.60
C ALA A 198 23.74 1.95 -18.70
N GLY A 199 23.96 2.39 -17.46
CA GLY A 199 24.79 1.70 -16.46
C GLY A 199 24.08 0.46 -15.92
N GLN A 200 22.83 0.61 -15.57
CA GLN A 200 21.94 -0.47 -15.14
C GLN A 200 21.74 -1.50 -16.25
N SER A 201 21.51 -1.06 -17.50
CA SER A 201 21.42 -1.96 -18.67
C SER A 201 22.68 -2.77 -18.86
N ALA A 202 23.86 -2.16 -18.72
CA ALA A 202 25.15 -2.88 -18.84
C ALA A 202 25.39 -3.86 -17.68
N ALA A 203 24.86 -3.58 -16.49
CA ALA A 203 25.03 -4.42 -15.30
C ALA A 203 24.00 -5.56 -15.23
N SER A 204 22.73 -5.26 -15.51
CA SER A 204 21.61 -6.20 -15.42
C SER A 204 21.38 -7.04 -16.69
N GLY A 205 21.78 -6.50 -17.85
CA GLY A 205 21.50 -7.08 -19.15
C GLY A 205 20.12 -6.78 -19.72
N LEU A 206 19.29 -5.99 -19.00
CA LEU A 206 18.03 -5.47 -19.51
C LEU A 206 18.24 -4.39 -20.57
N ASP A 207 17.32 -4.20 -21.47
CA ASP A 207 17.33 -3.08 -22.41
C ASP A 207 17.15 -1.75 -21.65
N ALA A 208 17.89 -0.71 -22.05
CA ALA A 208 17.73 0.62 -21.48
C ALA A 208 16.32 1.16 -21.75
N PHE A 209 15.70 1.75 -20.74
CA PHE A 209 14.33 2.23 -20.79
C PHE A 209 14.15 3.49 -19.94
N ASP A 210 13.62 4.55 -20.54
CA ASP A 210 13.22 5.80 -19.86
C ASP A 210 11.70 5.70 -19.57
N ALA A 211 11.30 5.73 -18.31
CA ALA A 211 9.90 5.57 -17.94
C ALA A 211 9.22 6.92 -17.68
N ASP A 212 8.40 7.39 -18.62
CA ASP A 212 7.60 8.60 -18.48
C ASP A 212 6.46 8.41 -17.45
N GLY A 213 5.99 9.52 -16.87
CA GLY A 213 4.85 9.54 -15.96
C GLY A 213 3.53 9.25 -16.66
N GLY A 214 2.54 8.84 -15.87
CA GLY A 214 1.22 8.54 -16.41
C GLY A 214 0.39 7.64 -15.53
N LEU A 215 -0.37 6.75 -16.15
CA LEU A 215 -1.14 5.72 -15.46
C LEU A 215 -0.19 4.59 -15.03
N LEU A 216 0.11 4.54 -13.73
CA LEU A 216 0.93 3.45 -13.18
C LEU A 216 0.14 2.14 -13.12
N SER A 217 -1.07 2.19 -12.56
CA SER A 217 -1.87 0.97 -12.39
C SER A 217 -3.35 1.25 -12.23
N TYR A 218 -4.14 0.23 -12.48
CA TYR A 218 -5.56 0.20 -12.15
C TYR A 218 -5.94 -1.19 -11.63
N GLY A 219 -6.96 -1.25 -10.78
CA GLY A 219 -7.31 -2.52 -10.17
C GLY A 219 -8.64 -2.56 -9.45
N LEU A 220 -8.83 -3.66 -8.75
CA LEU A 220 -10.01 -3.94 -7.93
C LEU A 220 -9.55 -4.54 -6.61
N GLY A 221 -9.98 -3.93 -5.52
CA GLY A 221 -9.69 -4.40 -4.16
C GLY A 221 -10.95 -4.81 -3.41
N SER A 222 -10.81 -5.78 -2.54
CA SER A 222 -11.85 -6.20 -1.60
C SER A 222 -11.29 -6.32 -0.19
N THR A 223 -12.13 -6.05 0.81
CA THR A 223 -11.81 -6.24 2.22
C THR A 223 -12.99 -6.88 2.93
N VAL A 224 -12.71 -7.86 3.75
CA VAL A 224 -13.67 -8.52 4.63
C VAL A 224 -13.21 -8.33 6.07
N VAL A 225 -14.08 -7.78 6.91
CA VAL A 225 -13.84 -7.58 8.33
C VAL A 225 -14.82 -8.42 9.13
N VAL A 226 -14.31 -9.24 10.03
CA VAL A 226 -15.09 -10.10 10.93
C VAL A 226 -14.72 -9.73 12.36
N PRO A 227 -15.50 -8.88 13.06
CA PRO A 227 -15.31 -8.65 14.48
C PRO A 227 -15.78 -9.88 15.27
N PHE A 228 -14.91 -10.47 16.07
CA PHE A 228 -15.25 -11.59 16.96
C PHE A 228 -15.88 -11.10 18.28
N ASN A 229 -15.44 -9.92 18.73
CA ASN A 229 -15.97 -9.20 19.89
C ASN A 229 -15.60 -7.73 19.79
N ASP A 230 -15.81 -6.95 20.86
CA ASP A 230 -15.55 -5.50 20.89
C ASP A 230 -14.07 -5.14 20.75
N HIS A 231 -13.18 -6.09 20.98
CA HIS A 231 -11.72 -5.87 20.96
C HIS A 231 -11.01 -6.60 19.82
N VAL A 232 -11.49 -7.74 19.37
CA VAL A 232 -10.77 -8.62 18.42
C VAL A 232 -11.50 -8.72 17.12
N ALA A 233 -10.77 -8.50 16.02
CA ALA A 233 -11.29 -8.71 14.69
C ALA A 233 -10.26 -9.35 13.75
N ALA A 234 -10.76 -10.11 12.79
CA ALA A 234 -10.02 -10.54 11.62
C ALA A 234 -10.30 -9.61 10.44
N VAL A 235 -9.26 -9.31 9.69
CA VAL A 235 -9.33 -8.55 8.44
C VAL A 235 -8.64 -9.35 7.36
N THR A 236 -9.36 -9.60 6.28
CA THR A 236 -8.80 -10.22 5.07
C THR A 236 -8.98 -9.27 3.92
N PHE A 237 -7.99 -9.16 3.06
CA PHE A 237 -8.14 -8.43 1.82
C PHE A 237 -7.55 -9.20 0.64
N LEU A 238 -8.08 -8.89 -0.53
CA LEU A 238 -7.60 -9.35 -1.83
C LEU A 238 -7.64 -8.19 -2.79
N SER A 239 -6.56 -7.96 -3.50
CA SER A 239 -6.44 -6.96 -4.55
C SER A 239 -5.83 -7.58 -5.80
N TYR A 240 -6.40 -7.22 -6.92
CA TYR A 240 -5.80 -7.41 -8.23
C TYR A 240 -5.53 -6.04 -8.82
N ARG A 241 -4.31 -5.82 -9.30
CA ARG A 241 -3.89 -4.62 -10.02
C ARG A 241 -3.17 -5.02 -11.28
N ARG A 242 -3.33 -4.20 -12.32
CA ARG A 242 -2.56 -4.31 -13.54
C ARG A 242 -1.75 -3.02 -13.71
N LEU A 243 -0.45 -3.16 -13.86
CA LEU A 243 0.42 -2.08 -14.30
C LEU A 243 0.01 -1.65 -15.71
N ALA A 244 0.26 -0.39 -16.03
CA ALA A 244 -0.12 0.22 -17.29
C ALA A 244 0.91 1.28 -17.72
N GLY A 245 0.81 1.71 -18.97
CA GLY A 245 1.76 2.67 -19.53
C GLY A 245 3.19 2.18 -19.40
N ASP A 246 4.13 3.09 -19.24
CA ASP A 246 5.55 2.81 -19.23
C ASP A 246 5.99 1.86 -18.11
N ALA A 247 5.27 1.84 -16.98
CA ALA A 247 5.54 0.84 -15.96
C ALA A 247 5.29 -0.61 -16.43
N ALA A 248 4.27 -0.83 -17.27
CA ALA A 248 4.00 -2.14 -17.85
C ALA A 248 4.91 -2.48 -19.02
N ASP A 249 5.35 -1.44 -19.76
CA ASP A 249 6.19 -1.56 -20.96
C ASP A 249 7.70 -1.51 -20.61
N SER A 250 8.05 -1.35 -19.33
CA SER A 250 9.43 -1.39 -18.87
C SER A 250 10.12 -2.73 -19.18
N SER A 251 11.37 -2.68 -19.61
CA SER A 251 12.18 -3.88 -19.84
C SER A 251 12.26 -4.80 -18.62
N LEU A 252 12.26 -4.23 -17.40
CA LEU A 252 12.19 -5.00 -16.16
C LEU A 252 10.92 -5.85 -16.09
N VAL A 253 9.75 -5.26 -16.39
CA VAL A 253 8.46 -5.94 -16.29
C VAL A 253 8.21 -6.88 -17.48
N GLU A 254 8.62 -6.49 -18.70
CA GLU A 254 8.45 -7.30 -19.90
C GLU A 254 9.36 -8.53 -19.92
N GLU A 255 10.60 -8.41 -19.44
CA GLU A 255 11.59 -9.48 -19.56
C GLU A 255 11.66 -10.37 -18.30
N ARG A 256 11.36 -9.81 -17.10
CA ARG A 256 11.56 -10.49 -15.82
C ARG A 256 10.37 -10.45 -14.89
N GLY A 257 9.23 -9.93 -15.33
CA GLY A 257 8.10 -9.73 -14.43
C GLY A 257 6.75 -9.96 -15.07
N SER A 258 5.75 -9.36 -14.44
CA SER A 258 4.37 -9.41 -14.90
C SER A 258 3.65 -8.09 -14.60
N PRO A 259 2.90 -7.53 -15.55
CA PRO A 259 2.04 -6.39 -15.25
C PRO A 259 0.84 -6.77 -14.36
N ASP A 260 0.51 -8.06 -14.23
CA ASP A 260 -0.64 -8.53 -13.45
C ASP A 260 -0.23 -8.86 -12.03
N GLN A 261 -0.71 -8.08 -11.06
CA GLN A 261 -0.30 -8.11 -9.68
C GLN A 261 -1.46 -8.53 -8.76
N VAL A 262 -1.26 -9.57 -7.97
CA VAL A 262 -2.23 -10.01 -6.95
C VAL A 262 -1.63 -9.78 -5.57
N THR A 263 -2.39 -9.24 -4.65
CA THR A 263 -1.99 -9.14 -3.25
C THR A 263 -3.11 -9.62 -2.36
N ALA A 264 -2.78 -10.44 -1.40
CA ALA A 264 -3.72 -10.94 -0.40
C ALA A 264 -3.13 -10.79 1.01
N GLY A 265 -3.99 -10.56 1.99
CA GLY A 265 -3.55 -10.50 3.37
C GLY A 265 -4.61 -10.96 4.34
N PHE A 266 -4.15 -11.49 5.47
CA PHE A 266 -4.96 -11.87 6.61
C PHE A 266 -4.33 -11.33 7.90
N PHE A 267 -5.11 -10.61 8.69
CA PHE A 267 -4.66 -9.95 9.90
C PHE A 267 -5.60 -10.22 11.06
N LEU A 268 -5.03 -10.38 12.24
CA LEU A 268 -5.73 -10.33 13.50
C LEU A 268 -5.32 -9.07 14.25
N SER A 269 -6.30 -8.34 14.77
CA SER A 269 -6.07 -7.09 15.49
C SER A 269 -6.81 -7.10 16.81
N TYR A 270 -6.16 -6.54 17.83
CA TYR A 270 -6.74 -6.25 19.13
C TYR A 270 -6.83 -4.74 19.32
N THR A 271 -7.99 -4.26 19.68
CA THR A 271 -8.26 -2.83 19.95
C THR A 271 -8.45 -2.63 21.45
N PHE A 272 -7.74 -1.66 22.03
CA PHE A 272 -7.74 -1.33 23.46
C PHE A 272 -8.87 -0.36 23.82
#